data_88cd41b942c89a10a3fb0b6a93dff44a
#
_entry.id   88cd41b942c89a10a3fb0b6a93dff44a
#
_cell.length_a   1.000
_cell.length_b   1.000
_cell.length_c   1.000
_cell.angle_alpha   90.00
_cell.angle_beta   90.00
_cell.angle_gamma   90.00
#
_symmetry.space_group_name_H-M   'P 1'
#
loop_
_entity.id
_entity.type
_entity.pdbx_description
1 polymer ?
#
loop_
_entity_poly.entity_id
_entity_poly.type
_entity_poly.pdbx_seq_one_letter_code
_entity_poly.pdbx_strand_id
1 'polypeptide(L)'
;LPGGWVDVNQTVKTNTEKEVLEEAGLEVEAVRLLALQDRNLHNRPPYAYNVCKAFVLCEIKGGSFRPNIETQGSAYFALDELPPLSEDKVTREQIVLCFEAVQTDDWVVPFD
;
A
#
# COMPACT_ATOMS: atom_id res chain seq x y z
N LEU A 1 -5.44 -1.19 -2.31
CA LEU A 1 -4.28 -0.37 -1.95
C LEU A 1 -3.67 0.23 -3.22
N PRO A 2 -3.62 1.57 -3.35
CA PRO A 2 -2.85 2.18 -4.41
C PRO A 2 -1.38 1.79 -4.32
N GLY A 3 -0.71 1.68 -5.45
CA GLY A 3 0.70 1.33 -5.47
C GLY A 3 1.31 1.51 -6.84
N GLY A 4 2.62 1.44 -6.88
CA GLY A 4 3.38 1.55 -8.11
C GLY A 4 4.86 1.51 -7.85
N TRP A 5 5.62 1.59 -8.94
CA TRP A 5 7.07 1.67 -8.87
C TRP A 5 7.51 3.07 -8.46
N VAL A 6 8.59 3.14 -7.71
CA VAL A 6 9.19 4.44 -7.38
C VAL A 6 9.92 4.96 -8.61
N ASP A 7 9.46 6.10 -9.13
CA ASP A 7 10.04 6.72 -10.31
C ASP A 7 11.42 7.31 -10.00
N VAL A 8 12.23 7.45 -11.04
CA VAL A 8 13.54 8.11 -10.94
C VAL A 8 13.35 9.54 -10.41
N ASN A 9 14.19 9.93 -9.47
CA ASN A 9 14.17 11.24 -8.81
C ASN A 9 12.97 11.47 -7.87
N GLN A 10 12.24 10.41 -7.53
CA GLN A 10 11.23 10.44 -6.50
C GLN A 10 11.72 9.70 -5.25
N THR A 11 11.34 10.18 -4.09
CA THR A 11 11.52 9.42 -2.85
C THR A 11 10.35 8.46 -2.68
N VAL A 12 10.47 7.48 -1.78
CA VAL A 12 9.34 6.62 -1.43
C VAL A 12 8.15 7.45 -0.95
N LYS A 13 8.41 8.46 -0.12
CA LYS A 13 7.37 9.36 0.40
C LYS A 13 6.66 10.11 -0.72
N THR A 14 7.40 10.81 -1.57
CA THR A 14 6.82 11.65 -2.63
C THR A 14 6.16 10.80 -3.70
N ASN A 15 6.73 9.65 -4.04
CA ASN A 15 6.13 8.74 -5.02
C ASN A 15 4.82 8.15 -4.51
N THR A 16 4.74 7.80 -3.23
CA THR A 16 3.52 7.30 -2.61
C THR A 16 2.41 8.34 -2.70
N GLU A 17 2.71 9.58 -2.36
CA GLU A 17 1.74 10.67 -2.44
C GLU A 17 1.25 10.90 -3.88
N LYS A 18 2.17 10.84 -4.84
CA LYS A 18 1.85 10.96 -6.27
C LYS A 18 0.95 9.83 -6.75
N GLU A 19 1.27 8.58 -6.40
CA GLU A 19 0.47 7.42 -6.83
C GLU A 19 -0.95 7.45 -6.27
N VAL A 20 -1.12 7.84 -5.02
CA VAL A 20 -2.46 7.97 -4.42
C VAL A 20 -3.27 9.06 -5.13
N LEU A 21 -2.64 10.18 -5.47
CA LEU A 21 -3.31 11.24 -6.22
C LEU A 21 -3.73 10.76 -7.61
N GLU A 22 -2.84 10.08 -8.32
CA GLU A 22 -3.11 9.60 -9.67
C GLU A 22 -4.19 8.50 -9.70
N GLU A 23 -4.12 7.54 -8.78
CA GLU A 23 -5.03 6.39 -8.78
C GLU A 23 -6.35 6.64 -8.09
N ALA A 24 -6.34 7.38 -6.97
CA ALA A 24 -7.52 7.58 -6.14
C ALA A 24 -8.06 9.01 -6.15
N GLY A 25 -7.31 9.96 -6.69
CA GLY A 25 -7.72 11.37 -6.71
C GLY A 25 -7.65 12.05 -5.34
N LEU A 26 -6.94 11.46 -4.38
CA LEU A 26 -6.81 11.97 -3.03
C LEU A 26 -5.47 12.64 -2.83
N GLU A 27 -5.49 13.82 -2.23
CA GLU A 27 -4.28 14.48 -1.75
C GLU A 27 -3.96 13.94 -0.36
N VAL A 28 -2.79 13.33 -0.24
CA VAL A 28 -2.38 12.69 1.01
C VAL A 28 -0.97 13.14 1.40
N GLU A 29 -0.69 12.99 2.68
CA GLU A 29 0.66 13.11 3.23
C GLU A 29 1.09 11.72 3.72
N ALA A 30 2.22 11.23 3.25
CA ALA A 30 2.81 10.01 3.74
C ALA A 30 3.47 10.29 5.10
N VAL A 31 3.00 9.61 6.14
CA VAL A 31 3.37 9.97 7.52
C VAL A 31 4.31 8.97 8.18
N ARG A 32 4.22 7.68 7.82
CA ARG A 32 5.17 6.69 8.33
C ARG A 32 5.19 5.42 7.50
N LEU A 33 6.31 4.72 7.60
CA LEU A 33 6.48 3.39 7.03
C LEU A 33 5.89 2.35 7.96
N LEU A 34 5.09 1.45 7.43
CA LEU A 34 4.47 0.36 8.20
C LEU A 34 5.25 -0.94 8.09
N ALA A 35 5.77 -1.25 6.91
CA ALA A 35 6.55 -2.45 6.66
C ALA A 35 7.40 -2.28 5.40
N LEU A 36 8.51 -3.01 5.35
CA LEU A 36 9.34 -3.13 4.16
C LEU A 36 9.57 -4.62 3.90
N GLN A 37 9.07 -5.13 2.78
CA GLN A 37 9.08 -6.56 2.50
C GLN A 37 9.81 -6.89 1.22
N ASP A 38 10.52 -8.02 1.22
CA ASP A 38 10.94 -8.66 -0.02
C ASP A 38 9.70 -9.25 -0.68
N ARG A 39 9.35 -8.77 -1.85
CA ARG A 39 8.13 -9.17 -2.56
C ARG A 39 8.05 -10.68 -2.76
N ASN A 40 9.17 -11.35 -3.07
CA ASN A 40 9.17 -12.78 -3.38
C ASN A 40 8.90 -13.67 -2.16
N LEU A 41 9.09 -13.16 -0.95
CA LEU A 41 8.77 -13.90 0.28
C LEU A 41 7.28 -13.86 0.62
N HIS A 42 6.54 -12.87 0.12
CA HIS A 42 5.18 -12.59 0.55
C HIS A 42 4.14 -12.69 -0.56
N ASN A 43 4.54 -12.53 -1.81
CA ASN A 43 3.63 -12.49 -2.95
C ASN A 43 3.97 -13.58 -3.98
N ARG A 44 3.00 -13.93 -4.79
CA ARG A 44 3.11 -14.94 -5.84
C ARG A 44 2.68 -14.37 -7.19
N PRO A 45 3.23 -14.82 -8.30
CA PRO A 45 4.39 -15.71 -8.42
C PRO A 45 5.70 -14.97 -8.09
N PRO A 46 6.78 -15.67 -7.75
CA PRO A 46 8.08 -15.00 -7.53
C PRO A 46 8.60 -14.40 -8.83
N TYR A 47 9.27 -13.25 -8.72
CA TYR A 47 9.94 -12.60 -9.83
C TYR A 47 11.39 -13.08 -9.95
N ALA A 48 11.96 -12.95 -11.15
CA ALA A 48 13.37 -13.27 -11.39
C ALA A 48 14.33 -12.23 -10.80
N TYR A 49 13.80 -11.12 -10.27
CA TYR A 49 14.56 -10.03 -9.68
C TYR A 49 13.98 -9.65 -8.31
N ASN A 50 14.80 -8.99 -7.50
CA ASN A 50 14.38 -8.57 -6.17
C ASN A 50 13.58 -7.27 -6.24
N VAL A 51 12.49 -7.23 -5.50
CA VAL A 51 11.65 -6.04 -5.34
C VAL A 51 11.38 -5.86 -3.85
N CYS A 52 11.66 -4.66 -3.36
CA CYS A 52 11.27 -4.27 -2.01
C CYS A 52 9.92 -3.57 -2.07
N LYS A 53 8.98 -4.02 -1.25
CA LYS A 53 7.66 -3.39 -1.12
C LYS A 53 7.62 -2.58 0.16
N ALA A 54 7.37 -1.30 0.05
CA ALA A 54 7.18 -0.41 1.18
C ALA A 54 5.67 -0.18 1.38
N PHE A 55 5.18 -0.46 2.57
CA PHE A 55 3.81 -0.15 2.98
C PHE A 55 3.84 1.13 3.79
N VAL A 56 3.10 2.13 3.35
CA VAL A 56 3.16 3.49 3.89
C VAL A 56 1.78 3.93 4.35
N LEU A 57 1.70 4.46 5.57
CA LEU A 57 0.50 5.09 6.07
C LEU A 57 0.42 6.52 5.56
N CYS A 58 -0.72 6.87 4.99
CA CYS A 58 -1.00 8.22 4.51
C CYS A 58 -2.18 8.82 5.24
N GLU A 59 -2.10 10.12 5.51
CA GLU A 59 -3.24 10.91 5.97
C GLU A 59 -3.86 11.65 4.80
N ILE A 60 -5.19 11.61 4.71
CA ILE A 60 -5.93 12.33 3.66
C ILE A 60 -5.98 13.81 4.02
N LYS A 61 -5.50 14.66 3.09
CA LYS A 61 -5.49 16.12 3.26
C LYS A 61 -6.54 16.81 2.41
N GLY A 62 -6.99 16.19 1.31
CA GLY A 62 -7.98 16.79 0.42
C GLY A 62 -8.24 15.93 -0.78
N GLY A 63 -8.88 16.52 -1.79
CA GLY A 63 -9.20 15.84 -3.03
C GLY A 63 -10.53 15.11 -2.99
N SER A 64 -10.87 14.49 -4.12
CA SER A 64 -12.09 13.72 -4.28
C SER A 64 -11.72 12.34 -4.80
N PHE A 65 -12.32 11.34 -4.21
CA PHE A 65 -12.14 9.96 -4.67
C PHE A 65 -12.57 9.83 -6.12
N ARG A 66 -11.70 9.29 -6.98
CA ARG A 66 -11.99 9.05 -8.40
C ARG A 66 -12.22 7.57 -8.62
N PRO A 67 -13.44 7.14 -8.99
CA PRO A 67 -13.65 5.77 -9.38
C PRO A 67 -12.93 5.47 -10.68
N ASN A 68 -12.20 4.36 -10.71
CA ASN A 68 -11.60 3.78 -11.90
C ASN A 68 -11.44 2.28 -11.69
N ILE A 69 -10.91 1.56 -12.68
CA ILE A 69 -10.79 0.10 -12.57
C ILE A 69 -9.92 -0.31 -11.36
N GLU A 70 -8.88 0.45 -11.06
CA GLU A 70 -7.95 0.14 -9.97
C GLU A 70 -8.54 0.49 -8.60
N THR A 71 -9.41 1.50 -8.53
CA THR A 71 -9.97 1.99 -7.28
C THR A 71 -11.41 1.54 -7.02
N GLN A 72 -12.03 0.81 -7.93
CA GLN A 72 -13.39 0.31 -7.74
C GLN A 72 -13.54 -0.58 -6.50
N GLY A 73 -12.47 -1.20 -6.06
CA GLY A 73 -12.44 -2.02 -4.87
C GLY A 73 -12.08 -1.27 -3.59
N SER A 74 -11.98 0.06 -3.63
CA SER A 74 -11.53 0.83 -2.47
C SER A 74 -12.65 1.19 -1.49
N ALA A 75 -13.82 0.58 -1.62
CA ALA A 75 -14.83 0.59 -0.56
C ALA A 75 -14.20 0.01 0.73
N TYR A 76 -14.65 0.51 1.88
CA TYR A 76 -14.16 0.02 3.16
C TYR A 76 -14.79 -1.33 3.46
N PHE A 77 -13.95 -2.37 3.60
CA PHE A 77 -14.38 -3.71 3.97
C PHE A 77 -13.86 -4.05 5.36
N ALA A 78 -14.64 -4.78 6.15
CA ALA A 78 -14.11 -5.46 7.32
C ALA A 78 -13.12 -6.54 6.87
N LEU A 79 -12.15 -6.91 7.72
CA LEU A 79 -11.11 -7.88 7.32
C LEU A 79 -11.67 -9.23 6.90
N ASP A 80 -12.79 -9.66 7.51
CA ASP A 80 -13.47 -10.91 7.18
C ASP A 80 -14.39 -10.82 5.95
N GLU A 81 -14.54 -9.61 5.41
CA GLU A 81 -15.39 -9.33 4.24
C GLU A 81 -14.58 -8.92 3.02
N LEU A 82 -13.27 -9.15 3.04
CA LEU A 82 -12.40 -8.76 1.93
C LEU A 82 -12.80 -9.51 0.66
N PRO A 83 -12.86 -8.81 -0.49
CA PRO A 83 -13.05 -9.47 -1.77
C PRO A 83 -11.86 -10.35 -2.12
N PRO A 84 -11.96 -11.24 -3.11
CA PRO A 84 -10.81 -11.99 -3.59
C PRO A 84 -9.67 -11.04 -3.96
N LEU A 85 -8.46 -11.37 -3.52
CA LEU A 85 -7.28 -10.54 -3.72
C LEU A 85 -6.39 -11.11 -4.81
N SER A 86 -5.75 -10.21 -5.57
CA SER A 86 -4.69 -10.57 -6.49
C SER A 86 -3.38 -10.70 -5.70
N GLU A 87 -2.94 -11.91 -5.42
CA GLU A 87 -1.78 -12.18 -4.55
C GLU A 87 -0.45 -11.71 -5.14
N ASP A 88 -0.40 -11.45 -6.45
CA ASP A 88 0.78 -10.85 -7.07
C ASP A 88 0.98 -9.39 -6.66
N LYS A 89 -0.09 -8.70 -6.23
CA LYS A 89 -0.05 -7.30 -5.81
C LYS A 89 -0.16 -7.14 -4.30
N VAL A 90 -1.15 -7.76 -3.67
CA VAL A 90 -1.35 -7.66 -2.23
C VAL A 90 -1.98 -8.93 -1.69
N THR A 91 -1.55 -9.38 -0.52
CA THR A 91 -2.13 -10.52 0.17
C THR A 91 -2.98 -10.07 1.34
N ARG A 92 -3.86 -10.97 1.84
CA ARG A 92 -4.63 -10.71 3.05
C ARG A 92 -3.70 -10.44 4.24
N GLU A 93 -2.62 -11.19 4.37
CA GLU A 93 -1.64 -11.04 5.44
C GLU A 93 -1.00 -9.66 5.44
N GLN A 94 -0.72 -9.12 4.25
CA GLN A 94 -0.18 -7.76 4.11
C GLN A 94 -1.18 -6.70 4.56
N ILE A 95 -2.46 -6.89 4.25
CA ILE A 95 -3.52 -5.97 4.69
C ILE A 95 -3.69 -6.04 6.21
N VAL A 96 -3.73 -7.24 6.78
CA VAL A 96 -3.81 -7.44 8.23
C VAL A 96 -2.64 -6.77 8.93
N LEU A 97 -1.43 -6.94 8.41
CA LEU A 97 -0.22 -6.30 8.94
C LEU A 97 -0.36 -4.78 8.99
N CYS A 98 -0.87 -4.17 7.93
CA CYS A 98 -1.08 -2.72 7.87
C CYS A 98 -2.10 -2.26 8.92
N PHE A 99 -3.22 -2.98 9.08
CA PHE A 99 -4.21 -2.64 10.09
C PHE A 99 -3.66 -2.74 11.50
N GLU A 100 -2.90 -3.80 11.79
CA GLU A 100 -2.23 -3.95 13.09
C GLU A 100 -1.24 -2.83 13.36
N ALA A 101 -0.46 -2.46 12.36
CA ALA A 101 0.53 -1.39 12.48
C ALA A 101 -0.12 -0.04 12.81
N VAL A 102 -1.25 0.27 12.18
CA VAL A 102 -1.97 1.52 12.42
C VAL A 102 -2.53 1.59 13.84
N GLN A 103 -2.91 0.46 14.42
CA GLN A 103 -3.51 0.37 15.74
C GLN A 103 -2.48 0.27 16.87
N THR A 104 -1.21 0.13 16.56
CA THR A 104 -0.14 -0.07 17.54
C THR A 104 0.71 1.19 17.66
N ASP A 105 0.70 1.86 18.82
CA ASP A 105 1.37 3.14 19.01
C ASP A 105 2.89 3.05 18.89
N ASP A 106 3.48 1.97 19.38
CA ASP A 106 4.93 1.74 19.37
C ASP A 106 5.33 0.68 18.33
N TRP A 107 4.71 0.72 17.18
CA TRP A 107 4.95 -0.21 16.10
C TRP A 107 6.41 -0.23 15.67
N VAL A 108 7.01 -1.42 15.71
CA VAL A 108 8.35 -1.65 15.17
C VAL A 108 8.20 -2.14 13.74
N VAL A 109 8.78 -1.40 12.80
CA VAL A 109 8.65 -1.71 11.37
C VAL A 109 9.31 -3.06 11.05
N PRO A 110 8.55 -4.08 10.64
CA PRO A 110 9.17 -5.31 10.15
C PRO A 110 9.79 -5.06 8.79
N PHE A 111 10.93 -5.67 8.56
CA PHE A 111 11.57 -5.60 7.24
C PHE A 111 12.32 -6.89 6.93
N ASP A 112 12.34 -7.25 5.65
CA ASP A 112 13.11 -8.38 5.17
C ASP A 112 13.68 -8.15 3.77
#